data_88c66f73f430b1187947ed5b1a01dd53
#
_entry.id   88c66f73f430b1187947ed5b1a01dd53
#
_cell.length_a   1.000
_cell.length_b   1.000
_cell.length_c   1.000
_cell.angle_alpha   90.00
_cell.angle_beta   90.00
_cell.angle_gamma   90.00
#
_symmetry.space_group_name_H-M   'P 1'
#
loop_
_entity.id
_entity.type
_entity.pdbx_description
1 polymer ?
#
loop_
_entity_poly.entity_id
_entity_poly.type
_entity_poly.pdbx_seq_one_letter_code
_entity_poly.pdbx_strand_id
1 'polypeptide(L)'
;MQKEHQPYNIQPADRLANVSEYYFSRKLKEVAQMNAEGKNVISLGIGSPDMPPSEETVNVLCEQAKRPDAHGYQPTVGIPELRKAMADWYKRWYHVELDPATEIQPLIGSKEGILHVTLALVNPGDQVLVPNPGYPTYTCLLYTSDA
;
A
#
# COMPACT_ATOMS: atom_id res chain seq x y z
N MET A 1 35.76 -23.28 29.74
CA MET A 1 35.79 -21.85 29.37
C MET A 1 34.46 -21.54 28.69
N GLN A 2 33.54 -20.95 29.43
CA GLN A 2 32.30 -20.41 28.87
C GLN A 2 32.68 -19.13 28.13
N LYS A 3 32.40 -19.06 26.81
CA LYS A 3 32.51 -17.81 26.05
C LYS A 3 31.36 -16.91 26.53
N GLU A 4 31.69 -15.81 27.21
CA GLU A 4 30.72 -14.75 27.49
C GLU A 4 30.17 -14.25 26.17
N HIS A 5 28.88 -14.41 26.01
CA HIS A 5 28.13 -13.82 24.91
C HIS A 5 28.08 -12.29 25.14
N GLN A 6 28.93 -11.52 24.45
CA GLN A 6 28.74 -10.08 24.39
C GLN A 6 27.43 -9.79 23.69
N PRO A 7 26.55 -8.97 24.28
CA PRO A 7 25.30 -8.59 23.62
C PRO A 7 25.61 -7.86 22.32
N TYR A 8 25.02 -8.31 21.23
CA TYR A 8 25.15 -7.63 19.95
C TYR A 8 24.55 -6.21 20.07
N ASN A 9 25.36 -5.19 19.86
CA ASN A 9 24.90 -3.80 19.80
C ASN A 9 24.40 -3.50 18.39
N ILE A 10 23.11 -3.74 18.15
CA ILE A 10 22.46 -3.46 16.87
C ILE A 10 22.04 -1.98 16.87
N GLN A 11 22.65 -1.17 16.01
CA GLN A 11 22.29 0.22 15.81
C GLN A 11 21.35 0.34 14.60
N PRO A 12 20.29 1.17 14.68
CA PRO A 12 19.50 1.51 13.52
C PRO A 12 20.35 2.16 12.43
N ALA A 13 19.97 1.98 11.16
CA ALA A 13 20.64 2.67 10.05
C ALA A 13 20.41 4.19 10.13
N ASP A 14 21.38 4.98 9.69
CA ASP A 14 21.35 6.46 9.74
C ASP A 14 20.10 7.05 9.06
N ARG A 15 19.58 6.40 8.02
CA ARG A 15 18.34 6.78 7.33
C ARG A 15 17.11 6.82 8.25
N LEU A 16 17.15 6.13 9.40
CA LEU A 16 16.07 6.12 10.39
C LEU A 16 16.18 7.24 11.42
N ALA A 17 17.27 7.99 11.45
CA ALA A 17 17.49 9.06 12.44
C ALA A 17 16.39 10.14 12.43
N ASN A 18 15.80 10.39 11.26
CA ASN A 18 14.75 11.41 11.06
C ASN A 18 13.35 10.80 10.94
N VAL A 19 13.19 9.47 11.14
CA VAL A 19 11.87 8.84 11.09
C VAL A 19 11.16 9.04 12.42
N SER A 20 10.05 9.77 12.40
CA SER A 20 9.15 9.95 13.54
C SER A 20 7.92 9.06 13.41
N GLU A 21 7.24 8.79 14.54
CA GLU A 21 5.96 8.08 14.50
C GLU A 21 4.98 8.81 13.58
N TYR A 22 4.32 8.04 12.73
CA TYR A 22 3.32 8.57 11.80
C TYR A 22 2.23 9.33 12.53
N TYR A 23 1.98 10.58 12.11
CA TYR A 23 1.06 11.50 12.78
C TYR A 23 -0.31 10.89 13.09
N PHE A 24 -0.92 10.23 12.10
CA PHE A 24 -2.24 9.61 12.28
C PHE A 24 -2.22 8.42 13.24
N SER A 25 -1.13 7.64 13.31
CA SER A 25 -1.00 6.56 14.30
C SER A 25 -1.10 7.11 15.72
N ARG A 26 -0.40 8.21 16.01
CA ARG A 26 -0.46 8.89 17.29
C ARG A 26 -1.86 9.45 17.58
N LYS A 27 -2.50 10.08 16.58
CA LYS A 27 -3.84 10.66 16.75
C LYS A 27 -4.93 9.60 16.94
N LEU A 28 -4.82 8.45 16.29
CA LEU A 28 -5.74 7.34 16.53
C LEU A 28 -5.63 6.79 17.96
N LYS A 29 -4.41 6.66 18.49
CA LYS A 29 -4.20 6.26 19.89
C LYS A 29 -4.83 7.27 20.87
N GLU A 30 -4.66 8.56 20.60
CA GLU A 30 -5.26 9.66 21.40
C GLU A 30 -6.80 9.57 21.39
N VAL A 31 -7.41 9.43 20.21
CA VAL A 31 -8.88 9.27 20.07
C VAL A 31 -9.36 8.00 20.77
N ALA A 32 -8.66 6.88 20.64
CA ALA A 32 -9.02 5.64 21.32
C ALA A 32 -9.00 5.80 22.85
N GLN A 33 -7.99 6.49 23.40
CA GLN A 33 -7.91 6.81 24.82
C GLN A 33 -9.07 7.71 25.26
N MET A 34 -9.36 8.77 24.52
CA MET A 34 -10.49 9.67 24.80
C MET A 34 -11.83 8.91 24.82
N ASN A 35 -12.02 7.96 23.92
CA ASN A 35 -13.23 7.15 23.89
C ASN A 35 -13.29 6.14 25.03
N ALA A 36 -12.15 5.58 25.45
CA ALA A 36 -12.08 4.75 26.66
C ALA A 36 -12.44 5.56 27.94
N GLU A 37 -12.19 6.85 27.94
CA GLU A 37 -12.58 7.79 29.00
C GLU A 37 -14.04 8.29 28.87
N GLY A 38 -14.80 7.78 27.90
CA GLY A 38 -16.23 8.09 27.70
C GLY A 38 -16.52 9.40 26.94
N LYS A 39 -15.52 9.99 26.26
CA LYS A 39 -15.71 11.26 25.55
C LYS A 39 -16.47 11.15 24.22
N ASN A 40 -16.69 9.91 23.71
CA ASN A 40 -17.45 9.63 22.48
C ASN A 40 -17.00 10.45 21.26
N VAL A 41 -15.70 10.54 21.03
CA VAL A 41 -15.11 11.29 19.92
C VAL A 41 -15.36 10.57 18.61
N ILE A 42 -15.95 11.24 17.63
CA ILE A 42 -16.12 10.75 16.25
C ILE A 42 -14.90 11.19 15.44
N SER A 43 -14.12 10.22 14.95
CA SER A 43 -12.94 10.50 14.15
C SER A 43 -13.32 10.71 12.68
N LEU A 44 -13.02 11.88 12.14
CA LEU A 44 -13.12 12.19 10.71
C LEU A 44 -11.74 12.26 10.04
N GLY A 45 -10.68 11.88 10.76
CA GLY A 45 -9.29 12.04 10.31
C GLY A 45 -8.83 10.99 9.31
N ILE A 46 -9.45 9.82 9.28
CA ILE A 46 -9.11 8.74 8.35
C ILE A 46 -10.37 8.25 7.66
N GLY A 47 -10.37 8.29 6.34
CA GLY A 47 -11.40 7.67 5.52
C GLY A 47 -11.19 6.15 5.50
N SER A 48 -12.10 5.42 6.13
CA SER A 48 -12.16 3.97 6.04
C SER A 48 -13.54 3.56 5.56
N PRO A 49 -13.66 2.60 4.63
CA PRO A 49 -14.98 2.07 4.29
C PRO A 49 -15.67 1.53 5.53
N ASP A 50 -16.91 1.94 5.76
CA ASP A 50 -17.77 1.49 6.86
C ASP A 50 -18.80 0.45 6.43
N MET A 51 -18.98 0.29 5.11
CA MET A 51 -19.85 -0.70 4.51
C MET A 51 -19.06 -1.93 4.07
N PRO A 52 -19.57 -3.15 4.26
CA PRO A 52 -18.97 -4.34 3.69
C PRO A 52 -19.03 -4.30 2.14
N PRO A 53 -18.19 -5.09 1.44
CA PRO A 53 -18.38 -5.34 0.02
C PRO A 53 -19.75 -5.95 -0.25
N SER A 54 -20.21 -5.90 -1.53
CA SER A 54 -21.47 -6.58 -1.88
C SER A 54 -21.42 -8.08 -1.56
N GLU A 55 -22.56 -8.66 -1.19
CA GLU A 55 -22.66 -10.09 -0.90
C GLU A 55 -22.18 -10.95 -2.09
N GLU A 56 -22.48 -10.52 -3.31
CA GLU A 56 -21.98 -11.17 -4.52
C GLU A 56 -20.45 -11.22 -4.56
N THR A 57 -19.76 -10.11 -4.27
CA THR A 57 -18.30 -10.06 -4.22
C THR A 57 -17.71 -11.00 -3.18
N VAL A 58 -18.32 -11.04 -1.99
CA VAL A 58 -17.89 -11.93 -0.90
C VAL A 58 -18.09 -13.40 -1.28
N ASN A 59 -19.24 -13.74 -1.86
CA ASN A 59 -19.55 -15.11 -2.28
C ASN A 59 -18.58 -15.58 -3.38
N VAL A 60 -18.33 -14.78 -4.40
CA VAL A 60 -17.35 -15.10 -5.45
C VAL A 60 -15.96 -15.33 -4.86
N LEU A 61 -15.50 -14.47 -3.94
CA LEU A 61 -14.22 -14.67 -3.25
C LEU A 61 -14.17 -16.02 -2.52
N CYS A 62 -15.22 -16.36 -1.76
CA CYS A 62 -15.31 -17.62 -1.04
C CYS A 62 -15.32 -18.84 -1.98
N GLU A 63 -15.99 -18.74 -3.11
CA GLU A 63 -16.03 -19.81 -4.12
C GLU A 63 -14.66 -19.98 -4.79
N GLN A 64 -14.02 -18.92 -5.21
CA GLN A 64 -12.70 -18.99 -5.82
C GLN A 64 -11.63 -19.51 -4.84
N ALA A 65 -11.71 -19.15 -3.57
CA ALA A 65 -10.79 -19.64 -2.54
C ALA A 65 -10.89 -21.16 -2.29
N LYS A 66 -12.00 -21.80 -2.65
CA LYS A 66 -12.18 -23.27 -2.54
C LYS A 66 -11.56 -24.04 -3.71
N ARG A 67 -11.17 -23.37 -4.77
CA ARG A 67 -10.59 -24.03 -5.95
C ARG A 67 -9.19 -24.57 -5.62
N PRO A 68 -8.89 -25.83 -5.96
CA PRO A 68 -7.59 -26.43 -5.63
C PRO A 68 -6.41 -25.78 -6.41
N ASP A 69 -6.70 -25.13 -7.53
CA ASP A 69 -5.72 -24.45 -8.40
C ASP A 69 -5.49 -22.97 -8.06
N ALA A 70 -6.21 -22.44 -7.06
CA ALA A 70 -6.12 -21.02 -6.68
C ALA A 70 -4.94 -20.69 -5.73
N HIS A 71 -4.25 -21.72 -5.21
CA HIS A 71 -3.25 -21.55 -4.14
C HIS A 71 -1.80 -21.71 -4.61
N GLY A 72 -1.59 -21.91 -5.91
CA GLY A 72 -0.26 -22.03 -6.50
C GLY A 72 0.48 -20.70 -6.59
N TYR A 73 1.78 -20.79 -6.86
CA TYR A 73 2.61 -19.63 -7.17
C TYR A 73 2.11 -18.96 -8.46
N GLN A 74 1.87 -17.67 -8.40
CA GLN A 74 1.32 -16.91 -9.52
C GLN A 74 2.41 -16.14 -10.28
N PRO A 75 2.18 -15.83 -11.58
CA PRO A 75 3.08 -14.97 -12.34
C PRO A 75 3.22 -13.58 -11.69
N THR A 76 4.44 -13.03 -11.71
CA THR A 76 4.72 -11.69 -11.16
C THR A 76 3.93 -10.57 -11.82
N VAL A 77 3.51 -10.77 -13.07
CA VAL A 77 2.66 -9.83 -13.82
C VAL A 77 1.16 -9.98 -13.54
N GLY A 78 0.78 -10.90 -12.65
CA GLY A 78 -0.62 -11.22 -12.37
C GLY A 78 -1.23 -12.20 -13.38
N ILE A 79 -2.35 -12.82 -12.98
CA ILE A 79 -3.06 -13.78 -13.84
C ILE A 79 -3.76 -13.06 -14.99
N PRO A 80 -3.84 -13.70 -16.19
CA PRO A 80 -4.43 -13.09 -17.39
C PRO A 80 -5.87 -12.62 -17.17
N GLU A 81 -6.67 -13.38 -16.43
CA GLU A 81 -8.07 -13.06 -16.14
C GLU A 81 -8.22 -11.75 -15.36
N LEU A 82 -7.37 -11.52 -14.35
CA LEU A 82 -7.38 -10.27 -13.58
C LEU A 82 -6.99 -9.08 -14.45
N ARG A 83 -5.94 -9.23 -15.26
CA ARG A 83 -5.47 -8.17 -16.17
C ARG A 83 -6.51 -7.83 -17.21
N LYS A 84 -7.17 -8.86 -17.79
CA LYS A 84 -8.29 -8.65 -18.70
C LYS A 84 -9.46 -7.93 -18.02
N ALA A 85 -9.85 -8.34 -16.81
CA ALA A 85 -10.93 -7.70 -16.08
C ALA A 85 -10.64 -6.21 -15.79
N MET A 86 -9.37 -5.87 -15.45
CA MET A 86 -8.93 -4.49 -15.29
C MET A 86 -9.03 -3.69 -16.59
N ALA A 87 -8.58 -4.24 -17.74
CA ALA A 87 -8.71 -3.58 -19.04
C ALA A 87 -10.16 -3.35 -19.43
N ASP A 88 -11.02 -4.37 -19.26
CA ASP A 88 -12.46 -4.27 -19.54
C ASP A 88 -13.14 -3.21 -18.66
N TRP A 89 -12.72 -3.08 -17.39
CA TRP A 89 -13.23 -2.06 -16.47
C TRP A 89 -12.84 -0.64 -16.95
N TYR A 90 -11.59 -0.41 -17.34
CA TYR A 90 -11.14 0.87 -17.89
C TYR A 90 -11.89 1.23 -19.19
N LYS A 91 -12.09 0.26 -20.06
CA LYS A 91 -12.88 0.45 -21.28
C LYS A 91 -14.33 0.85 -20.97
N ARG A 92 -14.95 0.14 -20.02
CA ARG A 92 -16.36 0.39 -19.65
C ARG A 92 -16.61 1.77 -19.03
N TRP A 93 -15.74 2.18 -18.09
CA TRP A 93 -16.00 3.34 -17.26
C TRP A 93 -15.29 4.62 -17.73
N TYR A 94 -14.15 4.47 -18.38
CA TYR A 94 -13.33 5.60 -18.83
C TYR A 94 -13.19 5.69 -20.35
N HIS A 95 -13.71 4.73 -21.11
CA HIS A 95 -13.55 4.60 -22.56
C HIS A 95 -12.08 4.55 -23.01
N VAL A 96 -11.22 3.97 -22.17
CA VAL A 96 -9.81 3.75 -22.44
C VAL A 96 -9.60 2.28 -22.77
N GLU A 97 -9.05 2.02 -23.97
CA GLU A 97 -8.68 0.67 -24.39
C GLU A 97 -7.23 0.41 -23.97
N LEU A 98 -7.01 -0.67 -23.26
CA LEU A 98 -5.70 -1.11 -22.77
C LEU A 98 -5.46 -2.56 -23.20
N ASP A 99 -4.22 -2.84 -23.64
CA ASP A 99 -3.80 -4.21 -23.88
C ASP A 99 -3.51 -4.88 -22.52
N PRO A 100 -4.30 -5.92 -22.14
CA PRO A 100 -4.08 -6.60 -20.87
C PRO A 100 -2.72 -7.30 -20.78
N ALA A 101 -2.06 -7.56 -21.92
CA ALA A 101 -0.77 -8.24 -21.95
C ALA A 101 0.42 -7.32 -21.65
N THR A 102 0.33 -6.04 -21.96
CA THR A 102 1.47 -5.12 -21.94
C THR A 102 1.22 -3.82 -21.17
N GLU A 103 -0.04 -3.43 -20.94
CA GLU A 103 -0.39 -2.13 -20.36
C GLU A 103 -1.07 -2.22 -18.99
N ILE A 104 -1.18 -3.42 -18.41
CA ILE A 104 -1.77 -3.65 -17.09
C ILE A 104 -0.75 -4.34 -16.17
N GLN A 105 -0.48 -3.71 -15.03
CA GLN A 105 0.30 -4.28 -13.93
C GLN A 105 -0.54 -4.26 -12.65
N PRO A 106 -1.05 -5.42 -12.17
CA PRO A 106 -1.70 -5.52 -10.87
C PRO A 106 -0.73 -5.19 -9.73
N LEU A 107 -1.24 -4.51 -8.70
CA LEU A 107 -0.49 -4.06 -7.54
C LEU A 107 -1.22 -4.47 -6.25
N ILE A 108 -0.46 -4.60 -5.15
CA ILE A 108 -1.01 -4.78 -3.79
C ILE A 108 -1.39 -3.42 -3.17
N GLY A 109 -1.87 -2.51 -4.00
CA GLY A 109 -2.25 -1.16 -3.63
C GLY A 109 -1.40 -0.09 -4.30
N SER A 110 -1.92 1.13 -4.34
CA SER A 110 -1.33 2.26 -5.07
C SER A 110 0.05 2.68 -4.55
N LYS A 111 0.34 2.47 -3.26
CA LYS A 111 1.65 2.81 -2.68
C LYS A 111 2.79 2.04 -3.33
N GLU A 112 2.60 0.75 -3.55
CA GLU A 112 3.56 -0.10 -4.27
C GLU A 112 3.82 0.44 -5.68
N GLY A 113 2.76 0.80 -6.41
CA GLY A 113 2.89 1.38 -7.75
C GLY A 113 3.67 2.68 -7.76
N ILE A 114 3.41 3.59 -6.84
CA ILE A 114 4.13 4.86 -6.72
C ILE A 114 5.62 4.59 -6.47
N LEU A 115 5.95 3.66 -5.54
CA LEU A 115 7.34 3.29 -5.27
C LEU A 115 8.03 2.74 -6.51
N HIS A 116 7.43 1.75 -7.17
CA HIS A 116 8.04 1.10 -8.33
C HIS A 116 8.19 2.04 -9.52
N VAL A 117 7.23 2.92 -9.78
CA VAL A 117 7.34 3.95 -10.83
C VAL A 117 8.48 4.92 -10.50
N THR A 118 8.59 5.35 -9.24
CA THR A 118 9.69 6.22 -8.82
C THR A 118 11.05 5.53 -9.01
N LEU A 119 11.20 4.30 -8.52
CA LEU A 119 12.44 3.53 -8.67
C LEU A 119 12.82 3.27 -10.15
N ALA A 120 11.83 3.14 -11.02
CA ALA A 120 12.07 2.85 -12.44
C ALA A 120 12.43 4.09 -13.27
N LEU A 121 11.97 5.28 -12.88
CA LEU A 121 12.03 6.47 -13.73
C LEU A 121 12.82 7.64 -13.13
N VAL A 122 13.17 7.61 -11.85
CA VAL A 122 13.79 8.74 -11.14
C VAL A 122 15.18 8.33 -10.64
N ASN A 123 16.19 9.12 -10.98
CA ASN A 123 17.56 8.91 -10.54
C ASN A 123 17.92 9.85 -9.37
N PRO A 124 18.97 9.55 -8.60
CA PRO A 124 19.49 10.47 -7.60
C PRO A 124 19.82 11.84 -8.18
N GLY A 125 19.23 12.90 -7.63
CA GLY A 125 19.35 14.27 -8.10
C GLY A 125 18.27 14.76 -9.06
N ASP A 126 17.37 13.87 -9.51
CA ASP A 126 16.19 14.27 -10.28
C ASP A 126 15.18 15.01 -9.38
N GLN A 127 14.34 15.83 -9.99
CA GLN A 127 13.32 16.60 -9.28
C GLN A 127 11.93 16.10 -9.63
N VAL A 128 11.11 15.85 -8.61
CA VAL A 128 9.73 15.42 -8.75
C VAL A 128 8.79 16.44 -8.12
N LEU A 129 7.77 16.88 -8.86
CA LEU A 129 6.74 17.77 -8.34
C LEU A 129 5.70 16.96 -7.56
N VAL A 130 5.50 17.37 -6.31
CA VAL A 130 4.47 16.76 -5.42
C VAL A 130 3.50 17.84 -4.94
N PRO A 131 2.20 17.50 -4.74
CA PRO A 131 1.24 18.46 -4.20
C PRO A 131 1.54 18.79 -2.74
N ASN A 132 1.26 20.03 -2.33
CA ASN A 132 1.31 20.46 -0.94
C ASN A 132 0.07 21.33 -0.62
N PRO A 133 -0.86 20.91 0.25
CA PRO A 133 -0.86 19.62 0.97
C PRO A 133 -1.07 18.42 0.02
N GLY A 134 -0.49 17.28 0.36
CA GLY A 134 -0.57 16.08 -0.44
C GLY A 134 -0.54 14.79 0.38
N TYR A 135 -0.69 13.68 -0.30
CA TYR A 135 -0.61 12.36 0.31
C TYR A 135 0.83 12.08 0.76
N PRO A 136 1.09 11.78 2.05
CA PRO A 136 2.46 11.63 2.56
C PRO A 136 3.31 10.59 1.83
N THR A 137 2.66 9.64 1.17
CA THR A 137 3.34 8.60 0.40
C THR A 137 4.22 9.17 -0.71
N TYR A 138 3.84 10.28 -1.35
CA TYR A 138 4.65 10.87 -2.42
C TYR A 138 6.03 11.28 -1.93
N THR A 139 6.09 12.06 -0.84
CA THR A 139 7.37 12.49 -0.25
C THR A 139 8.14 11.34 0.39
N CYS A 140 7.47 10.44 1.12
CA CYS A 140 8.12 9.30 1.75
C CYS A 140 8.83 8.39 0.74
N LEU A 141 8.19 8.09 -0.39
CA LEU A 141 8.76 7.18 -1.38
C LEU A 141 9.91 7.82 -2.18
N LEU A 142 9.87 9.14 -2.42
CA LEU A 142 10.99 9.88 -3.02
C LEU A 142 12.23 9.82 -2.14
N TYR A 143 12.11 10.05 -0.84
CA TYR A 143 13.24 9.91 0.10
C TYR A 143 13.77 8.47 0.20
N THR A 144 12.92 7.47 0.01
CA THR A 144 13.31 6.05 0.09
C THR A 144 14.04 5.60 -1.18
N SER A 145 13.75 6.23 -2.32
CA SER A 145 14.39 5.93 -3.61
C SER A 145 15.70 6.70 -3.84
N ASP A 146 16.19 7.45 -2.85
CA ASP A 146 17.38 8.29 -2.92
C ASP A 146 17.30 9.38 -4.03
N ALA A 147 16.08 9.79 -4.41
CA ALA A 147 15.81 10.82 -5.40
C ALA A 147 15.74 12.22 -4.76
#